data_0920e8dcf408f736eed75b75cf095aeb
#
_entry.id   0920e8dcf408f736eed75b75cf095aeb
#
_cell.length_a   1.000
_cell.length_b   1.000
_cell.length_c   1.000
_cell.angle_alpha   90.00
_cell.angle_beta   90.00
_cell.angle_gamma   90.00
#
_symmetry.space_group_name_H-M   'P 1'
#
loop_
_entity.id
_entity.type
_entity.pdbx_description
1 polymer ?
#
loop_
_entity_poly.entity_id
_entity_poly.type
_entity_poly.pdbx_seq_one_letter_code
_entity_poly.pdbx_strand_id
1 'polypeptide(L)'
;YGDEIFCRDNMGFDAGAYKDVFLNFLPRYKRGEYDEIVLMNDTFFGPMFPLKPFFGRLETETVDFWGITRHPEKKTSDGRIIKSHVQAYFLVIRRRLSMSTSFEDFWRELAYPQSYQEAVRNFEIRFTTYFEARGFRGVSWMDLHEGVSWETQEENPYLLHGYELIKDLQVPFLKKKCLGFENRG
;
A
#
# COMPACT_ATOMS: atom_id res chain seq x y z
N TYR A 1 -7.22 19.03 5.58
CA TYR A 1 -6.87 19.23 6.98
C TYR A 1 -7.16 17.94 7.70
N GLY A 2 -6.25 17.47 8.60
CA GLY A 2 -6.45 16.27 9.41
C GLY A 2 -7.06 16.61 10.74
N ASP A 3 -7.76 15.66 11.35
CA ASP A 3 -8.33 15.80 12.69
C ASP A 3 -7.22 15.79 13.75
N GLU A 4 -6.15 15.05 13.51
CA GLU A 4 -4.97 14.97 14.38
C GLU A 4 -3.68 15.11 13.56
N ILE A 5 -2.71 15.83 14.10
CA ILE A 5 -1.38 16.05 13.49
C ILE A 5 -0.31 15.58 14.46
N PHE A 6 0.52 14.65 14.02
CA PHE A 6 1.65 14.15 14.79
C PHE A 6 2.96 14.59 14.16
N CYS A 7 3.75 15.37 14.90
CA CYS A 7 5.09 15.75 14.50
C CYS A 7 6.10 14.73 15.01
N ARG A 8 7.01 14.28 14.15
CA ARG A 8 8.07 13.32 14.47
C ARG A 8 9.33 13.62 13.66
N ASP A 9 10.45 13.11 14.11
CA ASP A 9 11.68 13.09 13.31
C ASP A 9 11.47 12.20 12.08
N ASN A 10 11.96 12.61 10.92
CA ASN A 10 11.80 11.85 9.68
C ASN A 10 12.75 10.63 9.65
N MET A 11 12.49 9.65 10.50
CA MET A 11 13.21 8.39 10.56
C MET A 11 12.37 7.25 9.96
N GLY A 12 12.99 6.43 9.11
CA GLY A 12 12.36 5.21 8.59
C GLY A 12 11.33 5.41 7.51
N PHE A 13 11.31 6.58 6.84
CA PHE A 13 10.39 6.88 5.75
C PHE A 13 8.91 6.70 6.15
N ASP A 14 8.02 6.43 5.21
CA ASP A 14 6.60 6.15 5.45
C ASP A 14 6.42 4.95 6.40
N ALA A 15 7.25 3.91 6.26
CA ALA A 15 7.23 2.73 7.10
C ALA A 15 7.43 3.06 8.58
N GLY A 16 8.37 3.97 8.89
CA GLY A 16 8.60 4.46 10.24
C GLY A 16 7.44 5.29 10.77
N ALA A 17 6.86 6.15 9.92
CA ALA A 17 5.70 6.95 10.30
C ALA A 17 4.49 6.07 10.65
N TYR A 18 4.17 5.09 9.81
CA TYR A 18 3.06 4.15 10.07
C TYR A 18 3.31 3.31 11.33
N LYS A 19 4.55 2.82 11.52
CA LYS A 19 4.93 2.13 12.74
C LYS A 19 4.65 2.96 13.99
N ASP A 20 5.09 4.21 14.00
CA ASP A 20 4.89 5.10 15.15
C ASP A 20 3.41 5.34 15.43
N VAL A 21 2.61 5.53 14.38
CA VAL A 21 1.16 5.69 14.54
C VAL A 21 0.54 4.45 15.18
N PHE A 22 0.82 3.25 14.66
CA PHE A 22 0.20 2.04 15.18
C PHE A 22 0.65 1.64 16.57
N LEU A 23 1.89 1.92 16.93
CA LEU A 23 2.41 1.56 18.25
C LEU A 23 2.07 2.59 19.33
N ASN A 24 1.99 3.89 18.97
CA ASN A 24 1.91 4.95 19.98
C ASN A 24 0.57 5.71 19.95
N PHE A 25 -0.07 5.87 18.79
CA PHE A 25 -1.23 6.78 18.64
C PHE A 25 -2.52 6.07 18.27
N LEU A 26 -2.46 4.92 17.59
CA LEU A 26 -3.61 4.14 17.19
C LEU A 26 -3.56 2.73 17.79
N PRO A 27 -3.75 2.57 19.10
CA PRO A 27 -3.72 1.29 19.77
C PRO A 27 -4.90 0.40 19.32
N ARG A 28 -4.81 -0.91 19.61
CA ARG A 28 -5.75 -1.90 19.14
C ARG A 28 -7.22 -1.56 19.42
N TYR A 29 -7.54 -1.05 20.59
CA TYR A 29 -8.94 -0.71 20.95
C TYR A 29 -9.49 0.41 20.05
N LYS A 30 -8.69 1.42 19.71
CA LYS A 30 -9.09 2.47 18.76
C LYS A 30 -9.23 1.95 17.34
N ARG A 31 -8.32 1.06 16.90
CA ARG A 31 -8.44 0.44 15.56
C ARG A 31 -9.74 -0.32 15.37
N GLY A 32 -10.30 -0.91 16.46
CA GLY A 32 -11.58 -1.60 16.44
C GLY A 32 -12.79 -0.70 16.15
N GLU A 33 -12.65 0.62 16.19
CA GLU A 33 -13.69 1.58 15.83
C GLU A 33 -13.83 1.77 14.31
N TYR A 34 -12.84 1.34 13.53
CA TYR A 34 -12.80 1.51 12.07
C TYR A 34 -12.99 0.18 11.35
N ASP A 35 -13.74 0.18 10.26
CA ASP A 35 -13.86 -0.96 9.36
C ASP A 35 -12.64 -1.10 8.46
N GLU A 36 -12.09 0.03 8.03
CA GLU A 36 -10.90 0.12 7.21
C GLU A 36 -9.96 1.22 7.70
N ILE A 37 -8.66 0.99 7.59
CA ILE A 37 -7.59 1.97 7.83
C ILE A 37 -6.86 2.16 6.53
N VAL A 38 -6.73 3.40 6.08
CA VAL A 38 -6.03 3.75 4.85
C VAL A 38 -4.66 4.34 5.17
N LEU A 39 -3.60 3.68 4.69
CA LEU A 39 -2.26 4.23 4.64
C LEU A 39 -2.03 4.83 3.27
N MET A 40 -1.62 6.07 3.22
CA MET A 40 -1.29 6.73 1.97
C MET A 40 -0.16 7.74 2.18
N ASN A 41 0.66 7.92 1.17
CA ASN A 41 1.71 8.93 1.18
C ASN A 41 1.38 10.08 0.22
N ASP A 42 2.24 11.08 0.17
CA ASP A 42 2.05 12.29 -0.64
C ASP A 42 2.54 12.17 -2.09
N THR A 43 2.82 10.95 -2.58
CA THR A 43 3.46 10.74 -3.90
C THR A 43 2.48 10.78 -5.09
N PHE A 44 1.25 11.22 -4.89
CA PHE A 44 0.24 11.32 -5.94
C PHE A 44 -0.61 12.60 -5.83
N PHE A 45 -1.31 12.89 -6.93
CA PHE A 45 -2.35 13.91 -7.01
C PHE A 45 -3.73 13.25 -6.92
N GLY A 46 -4.68 13.94 -6.33
CA GLY A 46 -6.06 13.48 -6.24
C GLY A 46 -6.74 13.89 -4.93
N PRO A 47 -7.96 13.43 -4.71
CA PRO A 47 -8.76 12.57 -5.58
C PRO A 47 -9.30 13.32 -6.80
N MET A 48 -9.19 12.72 -8.01
CA MET A 48 -9.74 13.27 -9.27
C MET A 48 -11.18 12.80 -9.53
N PHE A 49 -11.59 11.73 -8.86
CA PHE A 49 -12.93 11.17 -8.91
C PHE A 49 -13.49 10.99 -7.50
N PRO A 50 -14.82 10.86 -7.35
CA PRO A 50 -15.45 10.56 -6.06
C PRO A 50 -14.90 9.27 -5.45
N LEU A 51 -14.54 9.28 -4.17
CA LEU A 51 -13.96 8.13 -3.48
C LEU A 51 -14.98 7.01 -3.20
N LYS A 52 -16.26 7.35 -3.04
CA LYS A 52 -17.28 6.36 -2.68
C LYS A 52 -17.39 5.20 -3.68
N PRO A 53 -17.47 5.42 -5.01
CA PRO A 53 -17.46 4.30 -5.97
C PRO A 53 -16.16 3.51 -5.95
N PHE A 54 -15.04 4.17 -5.69
CA PHE A 54 -13.74 3.53 -5.60
C PHE A 54 -13.65 2.55 -4.42
N PHE A 55 -14.07 2.96 -3.23
CA PHE A 55 -14.11 2.06 -2.07
C PHE A 55 -15.23 1.01 -2.18
N GLY A 56 -16.42 1.41 -2.65
CA GLY A 56 -17.60 0.55 -2.74
C GLY A 56 -17.41 -0.68 -3.61
N ARG A 57 -16.52 -0.64 -4.61
CA ARG A 57 -16.25 -1.79 -5.47
C ARG A 57 -15.62 -2.98 -4.72
N LEU A 58 -14.91 -2.71 -3.65
CA LEU A 58 -14.27 -3.74 -2.84
C LEU A 58 -15.09 -4.17 -1.62
N GLU A 59 -16.23 -3.52 -1.35
CA GLU A 59 -17.06 -3.83 -0.18
C GLU A 59 -17.52 -5.30 -0.14
N THR A 60 -17.82 -5.88 -1.31
CA THR A 60 -18.29 -7.26 -1.43
C THR A 60 -17.18 -8.29 -1.49
N GLU A 61 -15.94 -7.86 -1.67
CA GLU A 61 -14.79 -8.75 -1.77
C GLU A 61 -14.31 -9.22 -0.39
N THR A 62 -14.10 -10.52 -0.25
CA THR A 62 -13.51 -11.09 0.96
C THR A 62 -12.00 -10.92 0.94
N VAL A 63 -11.54 -9.72 1.29
CA VAL A 63 -10.11 -9.36 1.35
C VAL A 63 -9.77 -8.78 2.72
N ASP A 64 -8.52 -8.83 3.11
CA ASP A 64 -8.03 -8.31 4.39
C ASP A 64 -7.23 -7.02 4.24
N PHE A 65 -6.61 -6.88 3.09
CA PHE A 65 -5.95 -5.64 2.67
C PHE A 65 -5.95 -5.50 1.16
N TRP A 66 -5.88 -4.27 0.68
CA TRP A 66 -5.81 -4.01 -0.74
C TRP A 66 -5.08 -2.70 -1.04
N GLY A 67 -4.58 -2.58 -2.26
CA GLY A 67 -3.96 -1.37 -2.79
C GLY A 67 -4.39 -1.09 -4.21
N ILE A 68 -3.84 -0.07 -4.85
CA ILE A 68 -4.18 0.28 -6.23
C ILE A 68 -3.49 -0.68 -7.19
N THR A 69 -2.21 -0.90 -7.01
CA THR A 69 -1.39 -1.70 -7.91
C THR A 69 -0.65 -2.82 -7.17
N ARG A 70 -0.36 -3.90 -7.89
CA ARG A 70 0.48 -5.00 -7.42
C ARG A 70 1.72 -5.09 -8.31
N HIS A 71 2.90 -5.10 -7.72
CA HIS A 71 4.13 -5.39 -8.42
C HIS A 71 4.22 -6.90 -8.66
N PRO A 72 4.46 -7.37 -9.89
CA PRO A 72 4.62 -8.80 -10.19
C PRO A 72 5.89 -9.36 -9.53
N GLU A 73 5.96 -10.69 -9.43
CA GLU A 73 7.22 -11.34 -9.05
C GLU A 73 8.29 -11.06 -10.11
N LYS A 74 9.48 -10.68 -9.68
CA LYS A 74 10.59 -10.35 -10.58
C LYS A 74 11.90 -10.98 -10.10
N LYS A 75 12.66 -11.55 -11.04
CA LYS A 75 14.05 -11.94 -10.79
C LYS A 75 14.98 -10.78 -11.17
N THR A 76 15.79 -10.33 -10.24
CA THR A 76 16.78 -9.27 -10.46
C THR A 76 18.01 -9.83 -11.21
N SER A 77 18.81 -8.94 -11.79
CA SER A 77 20.03 -9.31 -12.51
C SER A 77 21.07 -10.05 -11.66
N ASP A 78 21.08 -9.83 -10.35
CA ASP A 78 21.92 -10.51 -9.36
C ASP A 78 21.29 -11.82 -8.84
N GLY A 79 20.17 -12.27 -9.43
CA GLY A 79 19.53 -13.56 -9.13
C GLY A 79 18.57 -13.54 -7.94
N ARG A 80 18.39 -12.42 -7.24
CA ARG A 80 17.39 -12.30 -6.16
C ARG A 80 15.97 -12.31 -6.73
N ILE A 81 15.03 -12.82 -5.95
CA ILE A 81 13.61 -12.82 -6.29
C ILE A 81 12.92 -11.74 -5.46
N ILE A 82 12.33 -10.77 -6.15
CA ILE A 82 11.39 -9.83 -5.58
C ILE A 82 10.02 -10.48 -5.66
N LYS A 83 9.41 -10.78 -4.52
CA LYS A 83 8.09 -11.40 -4.49
C LYS A 83 7.01 -10.43 -4.95
N SER A 84 5.96 -10.97 -5.59
CA SER A 84 4.76 -10.20 -5.90
C SER A 84 4.20 -9.55 -4.63
N HIS A 85 3.84 -8.27 -4.71
CA HIS A 85 3.36 -7.52 -3.55
C HIS A 85 2.46 -6.35 -3.94
N VAL A 86 1.51 -6.04 -3.08
CA VAL A 86 0.69 -4.82 -3.17
C VAL A 86 1.58 -3.63 -2.85
N GLN A 87 1.57 -2.61 -3.71
CA GLN A 87 2.41 -1.42 -3.51
C GLN A 87 1.85 -0.54 -2.38
N ALA A 88 2.72 -0.15 -1.44
CA ALA A 88 2.33 0.45 -0.18
C ALA A 88 2.09 1.97 -0.21
N TYR A 89 2.18 2.63 -1.38
CA TYR A 89 1.87 4.06 -1.48
C TYR A 89 0.39 4.38 -1.23
N PHE A 90 -0.49 3.39 -1.42
CA PHE A 90 -1.89 3.41 -1.05
C PHE A 90 -2.28 2.00 -0.60
N LEU A 91 -2.60 1.83 0.66
CA LEU A 91 -2.87 0.52 1.25
C LEU A 91 -4.06 0.63 2.20
N VAL A 92 -5.11 -0.13 1.93
CA VAL A 92 -6.28 -0.22 2.80
C VAL A 92 -6.21 -1.52 3.59
N ILE A 93 -6.39 -1.42 4.89
CA ILE A 93 -6.27 -2.52 5.86
C ILE A 93 -7.62 -2.69 6.53
N ARG A 94 -8.23 -3.85 6.39
CA ARG A 94 -9.52 -4.15 6.98
C ARG A 94 -9.42 -4.61 8.43
N ARG A 95 -10.53 -4.50 9.13
CA ARG A 95 -10.65 -4.79 10.58
C ARG A 95 -10.08 -6.16 10.96
N ARG A 96 -10.37 -7.23 10.20
CA ARG A 96 -9.85 -8.58 10.49
C ARG A 96 -8.32 -8.57 10.60
N LEU A 97 -7.64 -7.91 9.70
CA LEU A 97 -6.19 -7.79 9.73
C LEU A 97 -5.73 -6.82 10.82
N SER A 98 -6.26 -5.60 10.86
CA SER A 98 -5.80 -4.56 11.81
C SER A 98 -5.99 -4.94 13.27
N MET A 99 -6.95 -5.84 13.57
CA MET A 99 -7.22 -6.34 14.92
C MET A 99 -6.47 -7.63 15.27
N SER A 100 -5.70 -8.19 14.34
CA SER A 100 -4.95 -9.43 14.58
C SER A 100 -3.69 -9.19 15.42
N THR A 101 -3.24 -10.22 16.13
CA THR A 101 -1.94 -10.21 16.81
C THR A 101 -0.80 -10.10 15.82
N SER A 102 -0.92 -10.76 14.66
CA SER A 102 0.07 -10.68 13.58
C SER A 102 0.30 -9.25 13.09
N PHE A 103 -0.75 -8.39 13.12
CA PHE A 103 -0.60 -6.98 12.75
C PHE A 103 0.26 -6.21 13.76
N GLU A 104 0.06 -6.46 15.05
CA GLU A 104 0.88 -5.84 16.10
C GLU A 104 2.33 -6.34 16.04
N ASP A 105 2.52 -7.65 15.85
CA ASP A 105 3.85 -8.25 15.76
C ASP A 105 4.62 -7.71 14.55
N PHE A 106 3.96 -7.56 13.40
CA PHE A 106 4.57 -6.98 12.20
C PHE A 106 5.16 -5.59 12.48
N TRP A 107 4.39 -4.70 13.12
CA TRP A 107 4.85 -3.35 13.41
C TRP A 107 5.90 -3.29 14.52
N ARG A 108 5.82 -4.16 15.52
CA ARG A 108 6.87 -4.26 16.55
C ARG A 108 8.20 -4.72 15.97
N GLU A 109 8.16 -5.75 15.12
CA GLU A 109 9.36 -6.32 14.50
C GLU A 109 9.98 -5.45 13.42
N LEU A 110 9.21 -4.56 12.80
CA LEU A 110 9.71 -3.71 11.72
C LEU A 110 10.79 -2.77 12.26
N ALA A 111 12.04 -3.00 11.85
CA ALA A 111 13.11 -2.02 12.10
C ALA A 111 12.86 -0.74 11.27
N TYR A 112 13.28 0.42 11.79
CA TYR A 112 13.23 1.65 11.01
C TYR A 112 14.16 1.56 9.81
N PRO A 113 13.66 1.59 8.57
CA PRO A 113 14.50 1.55 7.39
C PRO A 113 15.48 2.73 7.36
N GLN A 114 16.73 2.45 7.01
CA GLN A 114 17.79 3.46 6.90
C GLN A 114 17.99 3.93 5.43
N SER A 115 17.32 3.27 4.48
CA SER A 115 17.38 3.60 3.06
C SER A 115 16.03 3.31 2.38
N TYR A 116 15.83 3.94 1.21
CA TYR A 116 14.65 3.66 0.38
C TYR A 116 14.51 2.17 0.02
N GLN A 117 15.63 1.53 -0.32
CA GLN A 117 15.64 0.09 -0.65
C GLN A 117 15.26 -0.77 0.56
N GLU A 118 15.65 -0.36 1.76
CA GLU A 118 15.21 -1.04 2.98
C GLU A 118 13.72 -0.82 3.25
N ALA A 119 13.19 0.38 3.02
CA ALA A 119 11.77 0.65 3.15
C ALA A 119 10.94 -0.23 2.20
N VAL A 120 11.34 -0.32 0.93
CA VAL A 120 10.67 -1.21 -0.04
C VAL A 120 10.75 -2.66 0.41
N ARG A 121 11.93 -3.17 0.76
CA ARG A 121 12.12 -4.57 1.12
C ARG A 121 11.45 -4.94 2.44
N ASN A 122 11.69 -4.15 3.49
CA ASN A 122 11.33 -4.49 4.86
C ASN A 122 9.89 -4.11 5.21
N PHE A 123 9.28 -3.19 4.44
CA PHE A 123 7.89 -2.80 4.61
C PHE A 123 7.04 -3.22 3.41
N GLU A 124 7.21 -2.66 2.22
CA GLU A 124 6.29 -2.86 1.10
C GLU A 124 6.18 -4.34 0.68
N ILE A 125 7.32 -4.97 0.35
CA ILE A 125 7.35 -6.39 -0.05
C ILE A 125 6.98 -7.28 1.13
N ARG A 126 7.55 -7.00 2.32
CA ARG A 126 7.33 -7.82 3.52
C ARG A 126 5.87 -7.76 3.97
N PHE A 127 5.19 -6.63 3.87
CA PHE A 127 3.79 -6.50 4.29
C PHE A 127 2.92 -7.56 3.61
N THR A 128 2.92 -7.59 2.28
CA THR A 128 2.14 -8.58 1.54
C THR A 128 2.55 -10.00 1.89
N THR A 129 3.83 -10.33 1.80
CA THR A 129 4.31 -11.70 2.00
C THR A 129 4.11 -12.21 3.43
N TYR A 130 4.26 -11.32 4.41
CA TYR A 130 4.08 -11.65 5.83
C TYR A 130 2.63 -12.00 6.16
N PHE A 131 1.68 -11.22 5.65
CA PHE A 131 0.26 -11.41 5.94
C PHE A 131 -0.35 -12.53 5.09
N GLU A 132 0.01 -12.66 3.83
CA GLU A 132 -0.45 -13.77 2.99
C GLU A 132 0.03 -15.12 3.53
N ALA A 133 1.26 -15.21 4.03
CA ALA A 133 1.77 -16.43 4.70
C ALA A 133 1.02 -16.79 5.99
N ARG A 134 0.24 -15.86 6.54
CA ARG A 134 -0.60 -16.05 7.75
C ARG A 134 -2.09 -16.19 7.43
N GLY A 135 -2.44 -16.41 6.16
CA GLY A 135 -3.81 -16.64 5.72
C GLY A 135 -4.67 -15.38 5.60
N PHE A 136 -4.04 -14.21 5.51
CA PHE A 136 -4.72 -12.98 5.11
C PHE A 136 -4.68 -12.81 3.59
N ARG A 137 -5.76 -12.33 3.01
CA ARG A 137 -5.88 -12.15 1.55
C ARG A 137 -5.62 -10.71 1.16
N GLY A 138 -4.59 -10.49 0.34
CA GLY A 138 -4.28 -9.21 -0.29
C GLY A 138 -4.67 -9.19 -1.77
N VAL A 139 -5.21 -8.07 -2.26
CA VAL A 139 -5.51 -7.86 -3.68
C VAL A 139 -5.09 -6.47 -4.12
N SER A 140 -4.97 -6.25 -5.42
CA SER A 140 -4.88 -4.89 -5.96
C SER A 140 -6.13 -4.54 -6.77
N TRP A 141 -6.41 -3.25 -6.85
CA TRP A 141 -7.49 -2.73 -7.69
C TRP A 141 -7.32 -3.18 -9.15
N MET A 142 -6.09 -3.23 -9.63
CA MET A 142 -5.77 -3.73 -10.97
C MET A 142 -6.20 -5.16 -11.18
N ASP A 143 -5.98 -6.05 -10.21
CA ASP A 143 -6.26 -7.49 -10.32
C ASP A 143 -7.77 -7.79 -10.47
N LEU A 144 -8.63 -6.84 -10.10
CA LEU A 144 -10.09 -6.99 -10.16
C LEU A 144 -10.68 -6.62 -11.54
N HIS A 145 -9.86 -6.17 -12.46
CA HIS A 145 -10.30 -5.79 -13.79
C HIS A 145 -9.94 -6.85 -14.81
N GLU A 146 -10.95 -7.57 -15.29
CA GLU A 146 -10.82 -8.51 -16.38
C GLU A 146 -10.45 -7.80 -17.68
N GLY A 147 -9.60 -8.41 -18.48
CA GLY A 147 -9.24 -7.96 -19.83
C GLY A 147 -8.02 -7.06 -19.94
N VAL A 148 -7.37 -6.70 -18.84
CA VAL A 148 -6.06 -6.03 -18.87
C VAL A 148 -4.98 -7.04 -18.48
N SER A 149 -4.11 -7.39 -19.42
CA SER A 149 -2.97 -8.26 -19.13
C SER A 149 -1.84 -7.42 -18.50
N TRP A 150 -1.62 -7.63 -17.24
CA TRP A 150 -0.53 -7.00 -16.47
C TRP A 150 0.71 -7.90 -16.39
N GLU A 151 0.70 -9.05 -17.05
CA GLU A 151 1.62 -10.17 -16.82
C GLU A 151 3.05 -9.97 -17.34
N THR A 152 3.28 -8.99 -18.20
CA THR A 152 4.59 -8.86 -18.88
C THR A 152 5.48 -7.77 -18.29
N GLN A 153 5.18 -7.24 -17.09
CA GLN A 153 5.74 -5.96 -16.70
C GLN A 153 6.79 -6.08 -15.62
N GLU A 154 8.03 -5.94 -16.05
CA GLU A 154 9.17 -5.81 -15.16
C GLU A 154 9.26 -4.46 -14.43
N GLU A 155 8.45 -3.48 -14.82
CA GLU A 155 8.46 -2.13 -14.29
C GLU A 155 7.27 -1.85 -13.35
N ASN A 156 7.29 -0.68 -12.72
CA ASN A 156 6.19 -0.26 -11.85
C ASN A 156 4.90 -0.11 -12.68
N PRO A 157 3.84 -0.90 -12.40
CA PRO A 157 2.61 -0.89 -13.19
C PRO A 157 1.98 0.49 -13.35
N TYR A 158 2.12 1.33 -12.32
CA TYR A 158 1.56 2.68 -12.37
C TYR A 158 2.25 3.58 -13.39
N LEU A 159 3.56 3.41 -13.61
CA LEU A 159 4.30 4.19 -14.60
C LEU A 159 3.93 3.78 -16.02
N LEU A 160 3.63 2.51 -16.23
CA LEU A 160 3.27 1.97 -17.54
C LEU A 160 1.79 2.21 -17.88
N HIS A 161 0.91 2.10 -16.90
CA HIS A 161 -0.54 2.09 -17.08
C HIS A 161 -1.25 3.23 -16.34
N GLY A 162 -0.54 4.29 -15.98
CA GLY A 162 -1.13 5.42 -15.26
C GLY A 162 -2.33 6.05 -16.00
N TYR A 163 -2.29 6.06 -17.34
CA TYR A 163 -3.39 6.57 -18.15
C TYR A 163 -4.62 5.66 -18.07
N GLU A 164 -4.46 4.36 -18.26
CA GLU A 164 -5.53 3.36 -18.18
C GLU A 164 -6.12 3.30 -16.77
N LEU A 165 -5.27 3.37 -15.74
CA LEU A 165 -5.73 3.42 -14.35
C LEU A 165 -6.68 4.60 -14.10
N ILE A 166 -6.38 5.76 -14.65
CA ILE A 166 -7.21 6.96 -14.49
C ILE A 166 -8.44 6.89 -15.40
N LYS A 167 -8.24 6.70 -16.71
CA LYS A 167 -9.29 6.82 -17.71
C LYS A 167 -10.27 5.67 -17.69
N ASP A 168 -9.76 4.44 -17.71
CA ASP A 168 -10.57 3.25 -17.91
C ASP A 168 -11.02 2.63 -16.58
N LEU A 169 -10.13 2.65 -15.58
CA LEU A 169 -10.40 2.09 -14.27
C LEU A 169 -10.86 3.13 -13.24
N GLN A 170 -10.86 4.40 -13.59
CA GLN A 170 -11.29 5.52 -12.73
C GLN A 170 -10.63 5.52 -11.35
N VAL A 171 -9.35 5.13 -11.28
CA VAL A 171 -8.57 5.26 -10.07
C VAL A 171 -8.44 6.75 -9.73
N PRO A 172 -8.83 7.18 -8.52
CA PRO A 172 -8.93 8.61 -8.22
C PRO A 172 -7.58 9.31 -7.99
N PHE A 173 -6.48 8.60 -8.11
CA PHE A 173 -5.14 9.12 -7.79
C PHE A 173 -4.17 8.94 -8.95
N LEU A 174 -3.37 9.97 -9.25
CA LEU A 174 -2.31 9.93 -10.26
C LEU A 174 -0.94 10.08 -9.59
N LYS A 175 -0.05 9.12 -9.77
CA LYS A 175 1.31 9.24 -9.24
C LYS A 175 2.07 10.41 -9.85
N LYS A 176 2.72 11.21 -9.01
CA LYS A 176 3.54 12.37 -9.42
C LYS A 176 4.61 11.98 -10.45
N LYS A 177 5.21 10.80 -10.31
CA LYS A 177 6.20 10.26 -11.26
C LYS A 177 5.68 10.09 -12.69
N CYS A 178 4.39 9.84 -12.89
CA CYS A 178 3.79 9.75 -14.23
C CYS A 178 3.85 11.06 -15.01
N LEU A 179 3.99 12.19 -14.31
CA LEU A 179 4.12 13.53 -14.87
C LEU A 179 5.57 14.03 -14.87
N GLY A 180 6.56 13.16 -14.66
CA GLY A 180 7.97 13.54 -14.60
C GLY A 180 8.39 14.26 -13.32
N PHE A 181 7.54 14.32 -12.29
CA PHE A 181 7.92 14.83 -10.98
C PHE A 181 8.72 13.76 -10.22
N GLU A 182 10.00 14.01 -10.03
CA GLU A 182 10.81 13.21 -9.10
C GLU A 182 10.48 13.61 -7.65
N ASN A 183 10.37 12.59 -6.78
CA ASN A 183 10.29 12.85 -5.36
C ASN A 183 11.64 13.43 -4.90
N ARG A 184 11.69 14.74 -4.66
CA ARG A 184 12.77 15.37 -3.93
C ARG A 184 12.47 15.14 -2.44
N GLY A 185 12.93 14.03 -1.91
CA GLY A 185 12.90 13.72 -0.50
C GLY A 185 14.28 13.69 0.11
#